data_3db8ff91c97d641eb8427ae4b74ca56e
#
_entry.id   3db8ff91c97d641eb8427ae4b74ca56e
#
_cell.length_a   1.000
_cell.length_b   1.000
_cell.length_c   1.000
_cell.angle_alpha   90.00
_cell.angle_beta   90.00
_cell.angle_gamma   90.00
#
_symmetry.space_group_name_H-M   'P 1'
#
loop_
_entity.id
_entity.type
_entity.pdbx_description
1 polymer ?
#
loop_
_entity_poly.entity_id
_entity_poly.type
_entity_poly.pdbx_seq_one_letter_code
_entity_poly.pdbx_strand_id
1 'polypeptide(L)'
;DMWDLKPDAPAEIRGPFKPIETKVPGIQICEHLPKQAAHMDLFTLIRSVDCQFSNHQPTHVMQTANKEADPRTNREGAHYPAIGSIASKHCPS
;
A
#
# COMPACT_ATOMS: atom_id res chain seq x y z
N ASP A 1 -6.11 9.91 1.48
CA ASP A 1 -5.49 8.64 1.88
C ASP A 1 -6.49 7.85 2.72
N MET A 2 -6.47 6.52 2.61
CA MET A 2 -7.40 5.63 3.31
C MET A 2 -6.73 4.95 4.53
N TRP A 3 -5.43 4.87 4.54
CA TRP A 3 -4.65 4.12 5.53
C TRP A 3 -3.84 5.01 6.48
N ASP A 4 -3.59 6.26 6.09
CA ASP A 4 -2.88 7.26 6.87
C ASP A 4 -3.57 8.62 6.74
N LEU A 5 -4.64 8.80 7.49
CA LEU A 5 -5.53 9.97 7.41
C LEU A 5 -4.94 11.27 7.96
N LYS A 6 -3.86 11.18 8.74
CA LYS A 6 -3.21 12.34 9.36
C LYS A 6 -4.20 13.28 10.07
N PRO A 7 -4.91 12.79 11.12
CA PRO A 7 -6.02 13.53 11.75
C PRO A 7 -5.61 14.90 12.28
N ASP A 8 -4.35 15.06 12.68
CA ASP A 8 -3.79 16.30 13.22
C ASP A 8 -3.31 17.29 12.14
N ALA A 9 -3.37 16.89 10.87
CA ALA A 9 -2.98 17.77 9.76
C ALA A 9 -4.10 18.76 9.41
N PRO A 10 -3.76 19.90 8.75
CA PRO A 10 -4.74 20.82 8.19
C PRO A 10 -5.76 20.12 7.29
N ALA A 11 -6.98 20.67 7.20
CA ALA A 11 -8.11 20.05 6.50
C ALA A 11 -7.82 19.71 5.04
N GLU A 12 -7.06 20.56 4.35
CA GLU A 12 -6.63 20.38 2.97
C GLU A 12 -5.68 19.19 2.75
N ILE A 13 -5.00 18.73 3.82
CA ILE A 13 -4.10 17.58 3.80
C ILE A 13 -4.82 16.30 4.24
N ARG A 14 -5.55 16.37 5.37
CA ARG A 14 -6.26 15.20 5.92
C ARG A 14 -7.46 14.76 5.08
N GLY A 15 -8.05 15.69 4.31
CA GLY A 15 -9.24 15.43 3.51
C GLY A 15 -10.54 15.30 4.34
N PRO A 16 -11.67 14.91 3.69
CA PRO A 16 -12.99 14.91 4.32
C PRO A 16 -13.31 13.67 5.17
N PHE A 17 -12.53 12.59 5.05
CA PHE A 17 -12.85 11.33 5.71
C PHE A 17 -12.41 11.31 7.17
N LYS A 18 -13.14 10.56 7.99
CA LYS A 18 -12.89 10.42 9.42
C LYS A 18 -12.14 9.12 9.73
N PRO A 19 -11.27 9.13 10.74
CA PRO A 19 -10.65 7.90 11.23
C PRO A 19 -11.66 7.09 12.08
N ILE A 20 -11.58 5.78 11.99
CA ILE A 20 -12.24 4.84 12.89
C ILE A 20 -11.21 3.96 13.59
N GLU A 21 -11.53 3.57 14.82
CA GLU A 21 -10.71 2.62 15.56
C GLU A 21 -10.71 1.26 14.90
N THR A 22 -9.61 0.55 15.04
CA THR A 22 -9.47 -0.80 14.54
C THR A 22 -9.43 -1.82 15.69
N LYS A 23 -9.46 -3.10 15.34
CA LYS A 23 -9.26 -4.19 16.31
C LYS A 23 -7.90 -4.09 17.05
N VAL A 24 -6.91 -3.43 16.45
CA VAL A 24 -5.60 -3.22 17.07
C VAL A 24 -5.56 -1.83 17.72
N PRO A 25 -5.42 -1.74 19.06
CA PRO A 25 -5.41 -0.46 19.77
C PRO A 25 -4.33 0.48 19.24
N GLY A 26 -4.70 1.76 19.05
CA GLY A 26 -3.80 2.81 18.57
C GLY A 26 -3.62 2.83 17.04
N ILE A 27 -4.25 1.91 16.30
CA ILE A 27 -4.28 1.95 14.84
C ILE A 27 -5.66 2.40 14.37
N GLN A 28 -5.69 3.51 13.65
CA GLN A 28 -6.91 4.05 13.03
C GLN A 28 -6.76 4.04 11.50
N ILE A 29 -7.87 3.78 10.81
CA ILE A 29 -7.97 3.84 9.34
C ILE A 29 -9.26 4.56 8.93
N CYS A 30 -9.45 4.76 7.63
CA CYS A 30 -10.61 5.46 7.09
C CYS A 30 -11.94 4.78 7.45
N GLU A 31 -12.96 5.59 7.76
CA GLU A 31 -14.33 5.17 8.06
C GLU A 31 -14.99 4.32 6.96
N HIS A 32 -14.50 4.40 5.73
CA HIS A 32 -14.97 3.58 4.62
C HIS A 32 -14.40 2.17 4.57
N LEU A 33 -13.53 1.80 5.51
CA LEU A 33 -12.89 0.48 5.61
C LEU A 33 -13.28 -0.31 6.88
N PRO A 34 -14.57 -0.41 7.26
CA PRO A 34 -14.97 -1.02 8.53
C PRO A 34 -14.62 -2.51 8.62
N LYS A 35 -14.67 -3.24 7.51
CA LYS A 35 -14.31 -4.67 7.47
C LYS A 35 -12.82 -4.86 7.71
N GLN A 36 -11.98 -4.05 7.10
CA GLN A 36 -10.54 -4.06 7.32
C GLN A 36 -10.20 -3.66 8.76
N ALA A 37 -10.89 -2.66 9.31
CA ALA A 37 -10.72 -2.25 10.70
C ALA A 37 -11.00 -3.41 11.67
N ALA A 38 -12.06 -4.19 11.43
CA ALA A 38 -12.42 -5.34 12.24
C ALA A 38 -11.42 -6.50 12.19
N HIS A 39 -10.61 -6.58 11.15
CA HIS A 39 -9.61 -7.63 10.93
C HIS A 39 -8.17 -7.09 10.89
N MET A 40 -7.91 -5.92 11.47
CA MET A 40 -6.60 -5.26 11.41
C MET A 40 -5.47 -6.11 12.01
N ASP A 41 -5.78 -7.02 12.92
CA ASP A 41 -4.83 -7.98 13.48
C ASP A 41 -4.25 -8.97 12.45
N LEU A 42 -4.86 -9.08 11.26
CA LEU A 42 -4.39 -9.90 10.15
C LEU A 42 -3.58 -9.10 9.12
N PHE A 43 -3.40 -7.79 9.31
CA PHE A 43 -2.73 -6.90 8.37
C PHE A 43 -1.46 -6.31 8.96
N THR A 44 -0.49 -6.07 8.09
CA THR A 44 0.64 -5.18 8.39
C THR A 44 0.43 -3.85 7.68
N LEU A 45 0.37 -2.76 8.44
CA LEU A 45 0.19 -1.42 7.90
C LEU A 45 1.54 -0.70 7.79
N ILE A 46 1.98 -0.45 6.56
CA ILE A 46 3.22 0.28 6.27
C ILE A 46 2.86 1.67 5.75
N ARG A 47 3.15 2.71 6.54
CA ARG A 47 2.86 4.12 6.22
C ARG A 47 4.07 4.88 5.66
N SER A 48 5.24 4.29 5.71
CA SER A 48 6.51 4.91 5.31
C SER A 48 6.97 4.54 3.89
N VAL A 49 6.04 4.14 3.01
CA VAL A 49 6.38 3.80 1.63
C VAL A 49 6.73 5.06 0.86
N ASP A 50 7.94 5.10 0.32
CA ASP A 50 8.39 6.14 -0.60
C ASP A 50 8.18 5.70 -2.05
N CYS A 51 7.31 6.41 -2.76
CA CYS A 51 6.92 6.11 -4.13
C CYS A 51 7.62 6.99 -5.18
N GLN A 52 8.83 7.44 -4.95
CA GLN A 52 9.55 8.36 -5.85
C GLN A 52 9.65 7.87 -7.30
N PHE A 53 9.74 6.57 -7.50
CA PHE A 53 9.86 5.95 -8.84
C PHE A 53 8.53 5.40 -9.36
N SER A 54 7.42 5.70 -8.69
CA SER A 54 6.09 5.21 -8.99
C SER A 54 5.20 6.32 -9.52
N ASN A 55 4.34 6.01 -10.48
CA ASN A 55 3.26 6.89 -10.94
C ASN A 55 1.92 6.11 -10.94
N HIS A 56 0.88 6.66 -11.55
CA HIS A 56 -0.45 6.02 -11.59
C HIS A 56 -0.54 4.74 -12.42
N GLN A 57 0.44 4.41 -13.23
CA GLN A 57 0.49 3.10 -13.84
C GLN A 57 0.92 2.09 -12.78
N PRO A 58 0.32 0.87 -12.74
CA PRO A 58 0.71 -0.17 -11.80
C PRO A 58 2.18 -0.45 -12.00
N THR A 59 2.96 0.11 -11.11
CA THR A 59 4.37 0.16 -11.35
C THR A 59 4.95 -1.18 -10.96
N HIS A 60 5.49 -1.81 -11.92
CA HIS A 60 6.27 -3.02 -11.76
C HIS A 60 7.37 -2.82 -10.68
N VAL A 61 7.86 -1.58 -10.56
CA VAL A 61 8.76 -1.16 -9.49
C VAL A 61 8.18 -1.40 -8.10
N MET A 62 6.93 -0.99 -7.85
CA MET A 62 6.26 -1.23 -6.55
C MET A 62 6.07 -2.73 -6.28
N GLN A 63 5.66 -3.47 -7.29
CA GLN A 63 5.37 -4.90 -7.15
C GLN A 63 6.62 -5.77 -7.03
N THR A 64 7.76 -5.29 -7.50
CA THR A 64 9.04 -6.00 -7.47
C THR A 64 9.98 -5.47 -6.40
N ALA A 65 9.69 -4.30 -5.83
CA ALA A 65 10.60 -3.52 -4.96
C ALA A 65 11.98 -3.27 -5.62
N ASN A 66 12.01 -3.16 -6.95
CA ASN A 66 13.24 -3.01 -7.72
C ASN A 66 13.11 -1.87 -8.73
N LYS A 67 13.91 -0.82 -8.57
CA LYS A 67 13.93 0.34 -9.48
C LYS A 67 14.27 -0.02 -10.95
N GLU A 68 15.05 -1.08 -11.15
CA GLU A 68 15.41 -1.57 -12.48
C GLU A 68 14.23 -2.28 -13.20
N ALA A 69 13.13 -2.53 -12.48
CA ALA A 69 11.93 -3.10 -13.06
C ALA A 69 11.07 -2.10 -13.84
N ASP A 70 11.45 -0.83 -13.93
CA ASP A 70 10.73 0.17 -14.73
C ASP A 70 10.93 -0.09 -16.23
N PRO A 71 9.90 -0.54 -16.97
CA PRO A 71 10.04 -0.86 -18.40
C PRO A 71 10.25 0.38 -19.28
N ARG A 72 10.08 1.58 -18.74
CA ARG A 72 10.35 2.85 -19.46
C ARG A 72 11.83 3.15 -19.55
N THR A 73 12.59 2.72 -18.56
CA THR A 73 14.03 2.95 -18.45
C THR A 73 14.85 1.70 -18.72
N ASN A 74 14.25 0.52 -18.49
CA ASN A 74 14.89 -0.77 -18.70
C ASN A 74 13.93 -1.72 -19.44
N ARG A 75 14.25 -2.10 -20.66
CA ARG A 75 13.43 -3.02 -21.47
C ARG A 75 13.23 -4.38 -20.83
N GLU A 76 14.22 -4.86 -20.09
CA GLU A 76 14.18 -6.12 -19.35
C GLU A 76 13.39 -5.99 -18.02
N GLY A 77 13.00 -4.78 -17.65
CA GLY A 77 12.27 -4.50 -16.42
C GLY A 77 10.99 -5.32 -16.25
N ALA A 78 10.29 -5.61 -17.35
CA ALA A 78 9.07 -6.41 -17.35
C ALA A 78 9.28 -7.89 -16.95
N HIS A 79 10.50 -8.40 -17.00
CA HIS A 79 10.83 -9.79 -16.64
C HIS A 79 11.06 -10.02 -15.15
N TYR A 80 11.19 -8.96 -14.34
CA TYR A 80 11.31 -9.10 -12.89
C TYR A 80 9.99 -9.61 -12.29
N PRO A 81 10.02 -10.66 -11.45
CA PRO A 81 8.81 -11.23 -10.88
C PRO A 81 8.19 -10.30 -9.83
N ALA A 82 6.90 -10.06 -9.93
CA ALA A 82 6.14 -9.36 -8.90
C ALA A 82 6.01 -10.22 -7.64
N ILE A 83 5.85 -9.58 -6.48
CA ILE A 83 5.71 -10.27 -5.18
C ILE A 83 4.54 -11.29 -5.19
N GLY A 84 3.44 -10.96 -5.85
CA GLY A 84 2.31 -11.88 -6.00
C GLY A 84 2.66 -13.16 -6.77
N SER A 85 3.49 -13.05 -7.81
CA SER A 85 3.98 -14.20 -8.59
C SER A 85 4.91 -15.08 -7.75
N ILE A 86 5.76 -14.47 -6.93
CA ILE A 86 6.65 -15.19 -6.01
C ILE A 86 5.81 -15.92 -4.95
N ALA A 87 4.85 -15.23 -4.34
CA ALA A 87 3.97 -15.81 -3.34
C ALA A 87 3.18 -17.00 -3.90
N SER A 88 2.58 -16.85 -5.08
CA SER A 88 1.82 -17.91 -5.74
C SER A 88 2.66 -19.16 -6.05
N LYS A 89 3.95 -18.96 -6.36
CA LYS A 89 4.88 -20.07 -6.62
C LYS A 89 5.23 -20.85 -5.34
N HIS A 90 5.36 -20.17 -4.22
CA HIS A 90 5.84 -20.76 -2.96
C HIS A 90 4.72 -21.15 -1.99
N CYS A 91 3.52 -20.58 -2.17
CA CYS A 91 2.33 -20.86 -1.38
C CYS A 91 1.17 -21.24 -2.34
N PRO A 92 1.27 -22.36 -3.04
CA PRO A 92 0.17 -22.79 -3.89
C PRO A 92 -1.07 -23.09 -3.04
N SER A 93 -2.24 -22.59 -3.47
CA SER A 93 -3.55 -22.87 -2.85
C SER A 93 -4.00 -24.30 -3.13
#